data_c1c626e6eae2d3007dbf878c80562d4f
#
_entry.id   c1c626e6eae2d3007dbf878c80562d4f
#
_cell.length_a   1.000
_cell.length_b   1.000
_cell.length_c   1.000
_cell.angle_alpha   90.00
_cell.angle_beta   90.00
_cell.angle_gamma   90.00
#
_symmetry.space_group_name_H-M   'P 1'
#
loop_
_entity.id
_entity.type
_entity.pdbx_description
1 polymer ?
#
loop_
_entity_poly.entity_id
_entity_poly.type
_entity_poly.pdbx_seq_one_letter_code
_entity_poly.pdbx_strand_id
1 'polypeptide(L)'
;FEYNESGAFVDEASQVIWYRDLEEVPFEIKQKSNFLEIQTKSIRIRYDERAFDESILSVKLKKPDNGCDLEWYYGRKEDRNLFGTARTLDEADGRIRLEKGILSRDGFAVLDDSKTILLTEDGWIKERKQGGEDFYLFAYGHDYRGAVKDFFRVTGRVPMLPKYALGNWWSRYYEYSQDEYQRLMDRFLAEKIPFSVAVIDMDWHITDIDKKYGSGWTGYTWNRDLFPDPGSFMDNLHDRGMKVTLNVHPALGIRECESMYKEMAEAMGMDPAAGEPVEFDITDPEFLENYFEIVHHPLEEEGVDFWWLDWQQGGHTAVKELDPLWMLNHYHYLDSGRDGKRKMTFSRYAGPGSHRYPVGFSGDTVVTWESLDFQPYFTATASNIGYGWWSHDIGGHMLGIRS
;
A
#
# COMPACT_ATOMS: atom_id res chain seq x y z
N PHE A 1 18.32 -6.36 14.38
CA PHE A 1 18.68 -7.56 15.14
C PHE A 1 18.08 -8.77 14.47
N GLU A 2 18.90 -9.76 14.24
CA GLU A 2 18.46 -11.05 13.72
C GLU A 2 18.97 -12.17 14.62
N TYR A 3 18.16 -13.18 14.89
CA TYR A 3 18.53 -14.38 15.64
C TYR A 3 17.97 -15.63 14.95
N ASN A 4 18.82 -16.61 14.78
CA ASN A 4 18.42 -17.93 14.28
C ASN A 4 19.25 -19.01 14.96
N GLU A 5 18.61 -20.05 15.48
CA GLU A 5 19.30 -21.17 16.17
C GLU A 5 20.29 -21.92 15.27
N SER A 6 20.02 -21.99 13.98
CA SER A 6 20.92 -22.63 13.01
C SER A 6 22.07 -21.72 12.56
N GLY A 7 22.07 -20.44 12.94
CA GLY A 7 23.03 -19.43 12.48
C GLY A 7 22.84 -19.02 11.01
N ALA A 8 21.76 -19.43 10.36
CA ALA A 8 21.44 -19.07 9.00
C ALA A 8 20.69 -17.72 9.00
N PHE A 9 21.39 -16.63 8.78
CA PHE A 9 20.82 -15.30 8.64
C PHE A 9 20.23 -15.07 7.25
N VAL A 10 19.18 -14.25 7.19
CA VAL A 10 18.52 -13.87 5.94
C VAL A 10 18.91 -12.44 5.60
N ASP A 11 19.91 -12.30 4.73
CA ASP A 11 20.43 -11.00 4.29
C ASP A 11 19.83 -10.59 2.94
N GLU A 12 18.52 -10.79 2.79
CA GLU A 12 17.77 -10.50 1.58
C GLU A 12 16.76 -9.38 1.85
N ALA A 13 16.37 -8.65 0.80
CA ALA A 13 15.30 -7.67 0.90
C ALA A 13 13.98 -8.35 1.33
N SER A 14 13.20 -7.65 2.15
CA SER A 14 11.87 -8.09 2.55
C SER A 14 10.79 -7.15 2.00
N GLN A 15 9.54 -7.54 2.15
CA GLN A 15 8.39 -6.69 1.88
C GLN A 15 8.52 -5.29 2.51
N VAL A 16 9.13 -5.19 3.68
CA VAL A 16 9.30 -3.94 4.44
C VAL A 16 10.68 -3.35 4.22
N ILE A 17 11.72 -4.13 4.43
CA ILE A 17 13.11 -3.69 4.46
C ILE A 17 13.79 -4.04 3.13
N TRP A 18 14.05 -3.01 2.32
CA TRP A 18 14.66 -3.21 1.01
C TRP A 18 16.19 -3.13 1.03
N TYR A 19 16.75 -2.33 1.95
CA TYR A 19 18.19 -2.07 2.01
C TYR A 19 18.75 -2.54 3.34
N ARG A 20 19.48 -3.65 3.32
CA ARG A 20 20.17 -4.20 4.49
C ARG A 20 21.65 -3.83 4.50
N ASP A 21 22.26 -3.67 3.34
CA ASP A 21 23.66 -3.22 3.19
C ASP A 21 23.74 -1.70 3.38
N LEU A 22 23.89 -1.28 4.62
CA LEU A 22 24.04 0.10 5.03
C LEU A 22 25.51 0.42 5.31
N GLU A 23 25.86 1.72 5.17
CA GLU A 23 27.17 2.21 5.57
C GLU A 23 27.48 1.84 7.02
N GLU A 24 28.63 1.18 7.22
CA GLU A 24 29.09 0.79 8.54
C GLU A 24 29.34 2.03 9.42
N VAL A 25 28.80 2.00 10.64
CA VAL A 25 29.08 3.03 11.64
C VAL A 25 30.25 2.57 12.52
N PRO A 26 31.15 3.48 12.96
CA PRO A 26 32.21 3.13 13.90
C PRO A 26 31.63 2.52 15.18
N PHE A 27 32.15 1.37 15.58
CA PHE A 27 31.73 0.70 16.79
C PHE A 27 32.92 0.07 17.52
N GLU A 28 32.74 -0.18 18.83
CA GLU A 28 33.69 -0.93 19.67
C GLU A 28 32.99 -2.17 20.20
N ILE A 29 33.69 -3.29 20.19
CA ILE A 29 33.24 -4.53 20.83
C ILE A 29 34.11 -4.81 22.05
N LYS A 30 33.46 -5.13 23.17
CA LYS A 30 34.10 -5.53 24.41
C LYS A 30 33.52 -6.85 24.90
N GLN A 31 34.32 -7.91 24.86
CA GLN A 31 33.94 -9.15 25.49
C GLN A 31 34.05 -9.01 27.01
N LYS A 32 32.97 -9.30 27.71
CA LYS A 32 32.92 -9.39 29.15
C LYS A 32 32.79 -10.87 29.56
N SER A 33 32.90 -11.18 30.85
CA SER A 33 32.82 -12.55 31.32
C SER A 33 31.51 -13.27 30.93
N ASN A 34 30.39 -12.56 30.82
CA ASN A 34 29.07 -13.14 30.64
C ASN A 34 28.24 -12.47 29.52
N PHE A 35 28.79 -11.48 28.81
CA PHE A 35 28.09 -10.81 27.73
C PHE A 35 29.03 -10.05 26.79
N LEU A 36 28.55 -9.82 25.59
CA LEU A 36 29.14 -8.96 24.59
C LEU A 36 28.60 -7.54 24.76
N GLU A 37 29.47 -6.54 24.81
CA GLU A 37 29.07 -5.12 24.76
C GLU A 37 29.50 -4.52 23.44
N ILE A 38 28.54 -4.00 22.66
CA ILE A 38 28.78 -3.28 21.41
C ILE A 38 28.42 -1.82 21.64
N GLN A 39 29.33 -0.91 21.31
CA GLN A 39 29.12 0.52 21.48
C GLN A 39 29.32 1.26 20.18
N THR A 40 28.31 2.05 19.80
CA THR A 40 28.43 3.07 18.76
C THR A 40 28.50 4.48 19.40
N LYS A 41 28.49 5.52 18.58
CA LYS A 41 28.37 6.89 19.06
C LYS A 41 27.07 7.12 19.85
N SER A 42 25.97 6.48 19.45
CA SER A 42 24.63 6.77 19.94
C SER A 42 24.06 5.74 20.90
N ILE A 43 24.42 4.47 20.76
CA ILE A 43 23.85 3.37 21.55
C ILE A 43 24.92 2.48 22.17
N ARG A 44 24.51 1.77 23.22
CA ARG A 44 25.25 0.65 23.82
C ARG A 44 24.33 -0.54 23.82
N ILE A 45 24.77 -1.62 23.19
CA ILE A 45 24.08 -2.91 23.14
C ILE A 45 24.76 -3.86 24.13
N ARG A 46 23.98 -4.59 24.90
CA ARG A 46 24.43 -5.73 25.69
C ARG A 46 23.74 -6.98 25.17
N TYR A 47 24.51 -8.00 24.88
CA TYR A 47 24.02 -9.26 24.35
C TYR A 47 24.78 -10.46 24.99
N ASP A 48 24.06 -11.47 25.44
CA ASP A 48 24.58 -12.61 26.19
C ASP A 48 24.67 -13.90 25.30
N GLU A 49 24.81 -13.72 23.99
CA GLU A 49 25.08 -14.78 22.99
C GLU A 49 24.13 -15.99 23.04
N ARG A 50 22.87 -15.77 23.42
CA ARG A 50 21.78 -16.77 23.45
C ARG A 50 20.53 -16.26 22.75
N ALA A 51 19.48 -17.09 22.65
CA ALA A 51 18.18 -16.65 22.15
C ALA A 51 17.71 -15.38 22.85
N PHE A 52 17.05 -14.48 22.13
CA PHE A 52 16.63 -13.20 22.66
C PHE A 52 15.62 -13.37 23.79
N ASP A 53 15.87 -12.69 24.89
CA ASP A 53 15.09 -12.60 26.12
C ASP A 53 15.36 -11.25 26.78
N GLU A 54 14.52 -10.82 27.69
CA GLU A 54 14.65 -9.54 28.38
C GLU A 54 15.97 -9.37 29.16
N SER A 55 16.55 -10.49 29.64
CA SER A 55 17.84 -10.53 30.34
C SER A 55 19.05 -10.67 29.39
N ILE A 56 18.81 -11.06 28.14
CA ILE A 56 19.83 -11.43 27.16
C ILE A 56 20.21 -10.26 26.26
N LEU A 57 19.21 -9.49 25.80
CA LEU A 57 19.43 -8.37 24.88
C LEU A 57 18.85 -7.07 25.45
N SER A 58 19.73 -6.08 25.64
CA SER A 58 19.33 -4.72 25.97
C SER A 58 20.08 -3.68 25.16
N VAL A 59 19.46 -2.52 24.98
CA VAL A 59 19.99 -1.36 24.24
C VAL A 59 19.80 -0.10 25.06
N LYS A 60 20.90 0.59 25.38
CA LYS A 60 20.90 1.89 26.07
C LYS A 60 21.25 3.03 25.12
N LEU A 61 20.44 4.07 25.08
CA LEU A 61 20.71 5.29 24.32
C LEU A 61 21.70 6.15 25.11
N LYS A 62 22.82 6.55 24.47
CA LYS A 62 23.93 7.27 25.13
C LYS A 62 23.70 8.76 25.36
N LYS A 63 22.84 9.39 24.60
CA LYS A 63 22.48 10.81 24.73
C LYS A 63 20.97 10.93 24.67
N PRO A 64 20.29 10.59 25.77
CA PRO A 64 18.86 10.77 25.82
C PRO A 64 18.52 12.26 25.84
N ASP A 65 17.48 12.64 25.11
CA ASP A 65 16.90 13.96 25.22
C ASP A 65 16.41 14.19 26.66
N ASN A 66 16.64 15.38 27.17
CA ASN A 66 16.16 15.83 28.50
C ASN A 66 16.63 15.01 29.72
N GLY A 67 17.76 14.32 29.63
CA GLY A 67 18.40 13.67 30.77
C GLY A 67 17.71 12.38 31.25
N CYS A 68 16.73 11.84 30.52
CA CYS A 68 16.15 10.54 30.82
C CYS A 68 16.99 9.43 30.17
N ASP A 69 17.48 8.50 30.96
CA ASP A 69 18.15 7.30 30.47
C ASP A 69 17.10 6.42 29.75
N LEU A 70 17.21 6.28 28.43
CA LEU A 70 16.43 5.33 27.68
C LEU A 70 17.16 3.99 27.64
N GLU A 71 16.55 2.97 28.20
CA GLU A 71 17.03 1.60 28.09
C GLU A 71 15.87 0.73 27.59
N TRP A 72 16.07 0.08 26.46
CA TRP A 72 15.18 -0.92 25.91
C TRP A 72 15.80 -2.31 26.20
N TYR A 73 14.96 -3.27 26.51
CA TYR A 73 15.32 -4.70 26.57
C TYR A 73 14.35 -5.48 25.68
N TYR A 74 14.79 -6.64 25.23
CA TYR A 74 13.97 -7.50 24.37
C TYR A 74 12.61 -7.79 25.00
N GLY A 75 11.54 -7.68 24.21
CA GLY A 75 10.17 -7.85 24.68
C GLY A 75 9.51 -6.61 25.30
N ARG A 76 10.30 -5.55 25.65
CA ARG A 76 9.72 -4.29 26.10
C ARG A 76 8.94 -3.63 24.98
N LYS A 77 7.64 -3.38 25.22
CA LYS A 77 6.74 -2.69 24.29
C LYS A 77 6.61 -1.22 24.70
N GLU A 78 6.47 -0.36 23.69
CA GLU A 78 6.13 1.03 23.88
C GLU A 78 4.63 1.17 24.21
N ASP A 79 4.29 2.02 25.19
CA ASP A 79 2.91 2.31 25.61
C ASP A 79 2.35 3.57 24.92
N ARG A 80 3.23 4.51 24.55
CA ARG A 80 2.87 5.82 24.00
C ARG A 80 3.31 5.97 22.54
N ASN A 81 3.00 4.94 21.72
CA ASN A 81 3.22 4.99 20.28
C ASN A 81 2.44 6.14 19.66
N LEU A 82 3.04 6.84 18.69
CA LEU A 82 2.39 7.96 17.97
C LEU A 82 1.52 7.48 16.81
N PHE A 83 1.40 6.18 16.64
CA PHE A 83 0.68 5.47 15.60
C PHE A 83 1.21 5.76 14.19
N GLY A 84 0.72 5.00 13.25
CA GLY A 84 0.88 5.14 11.81
C GLY A 84 -0.49 5.37 11.18
N THR A 85 -0.95 4.40 10.42
CA THR A 85 -2.22 4.46 9.70
C THR A 85 -2.97 3.13 9.82
N ALA A 86 -3.99 2.93 9.00
CA ALA A 86 -4.75 1.69 8.91
C ALA A 86 -4.99 1.35 7.43
N ARG A 87 -5.28 0.08 7.16
CA ARG A 87 -5.59 -0.41 5.81
C ARG A 87 -6.79 0.32 5.20
N THR A 88 -7.84 0.53 6.01
CA THR A 88 -9.10 1.10 5.55
C THR A 88 -9.81 1.85 6.67
N LEU A 89 -10.63 2.81 6.27
CA LEU A 89 -11.65 3.47 7.06
C LEU A 89 -13.07 3.07 6.64
N ASP A 90 -13.22 1.96 5.91
CA ASP A 90 -14.54 1.45 5.52
C ASP A 90 -15.45 1.33 6.75
N GLU A 91 -16.68 1.81 6.59
CA GLU A 91 -17.70 1.82 7.64
C GLU A 91 -17.30 2.58 8.93
N ALA A 92 -16.15 3.25 8.95
CA ALA A 92 -15.74 4.03 10.12
C ALA A 92 -16.67 5.23 10.30
N ASP A 93 -17.26 5.31 11.51
CA ASP A 93 -18.02 6.48 11.97
C ASP A 93 -17.18 7.22 13.02
N GLY A 94 -16.30 8.08 12.55
CA GLY A 94 -15.33 8.77 13.38
C GLY A 94 -14.04 7.97 13.61
N ARG A 95 -13.53 8.02 14.86
CA ARG A 95 -12.19 7.54 15.19
C ARG A 95 -12.12 6.02 15.30
N ILE A 96 -11.16 5.42 14.59
CA ILE A 96 -10.79 4.01 14.73
C ILE A 96 -9.41 3.85 15.40
N ARG A 97 -9.07 2.62 15.77
CA ARG A 97 -7.74 2.26 16.23
C ARG A 97 -6.79 2.18 15.02
N LEU A 98 -5.66 2.91 15.11
CA LEU A 98 -4.61 2.86 14.11
C LEU A 98 -3.53 1.83 14.48
N GLU A 99 -2.81 1.35 13.48
CA GLU A 99 -1.63 0.51 13.66
C GLU A 99 -0.49 1.32 14.29
N LYS A 100 0.42 0.62 14.96
CA LYS A 100 1.62 1.25 15.51
C LYS A 100 2.55 1.68 14.38
N GLY A 101 3.15 2.87 14.53
CA GLY A 101 4.22 3.38 13.69
C GLY A 101 5.59 3.20 14.35
N ILE A 102 6.61 3.74 13.71
CA ILE A 102 8.01 3.68 14.18
C ILE A 102 8.37 4.79 15.20
N LEU A 103 7.42 5.61 15.59
CA LEU A 103 7.61 6.74 16.51
C LEU A 103 6.85 6.53 17.81
N SER A 104 7.47 6.90 18.93
CA SER A 104 6.86 6.80 20.26
C SER A 104 7.36 7.90 21.18
N ARG A 105 6.49 8.36 22.09
CA ARG A 105 6.89 9.24 23.20
C ARG A 105 7.74 8.54 24.26
N ASP A 106 7.82 7.21 24.21
CA ASP A 106 8.74 6.42 25.04
C ASP A 106 10.18 6.42 24.49
N GLY A 107 10.40 7.06 23.34
CA GLY A 107 11.69 7.25 22.72
C GLY A 107 12.21 6.05 21.93
N PHE A 108 11.44 4.99 21.81
CA PHE A 108 11.73 3.81 20.99
C PHE A 108 10.47 3.21 20.38
N ALA A 109 10.64 2.50 19.27
CA ALA A 109 9.65 1.62 18.67
C ALA A 109 10.35 0.41 18.03
N VAL A 110 9.66 -0.70 17.91
CA VAL A 110 10.16 -1.92 17.28
C VAL A 110 9.32 -2.21 16.03
N LEU A 111 10.02 -2.44 14.93
CA LEU A 111 9.44 -2.95 13.69
C LEU A 111 9.86 -4.41 13.53
N ASP A 112 8.89 -5.32 13.63
CA ASP A 112 9.10 -6.75 13.47
C ASP A 112 8.99 -7.13 12.00
N ASP A 113 10.08 -7.68 11.45
CA ASP A 113 10.19 -8.14 10.05
C ASP A 113 10.29 -9.68 9.95
N SER A 114 10.15 -10.39 11.09
CA SER A 114 10.42 -11.83 11.19
C SER A 114 9.55 -12.71 10.29
N LYS A 115 8.35 -12.22 9.94
CA LYS A 115 7.35 -12.97 9.17
C LYS A 115 7.08 -12.41 7.78
N THR A 116 7.67 -11.28 7.44
CA THR A 116 7.42 -10.66 6.14
C THR A 116 8.04 -11.49 5.01
N ILE A 117 7.42 -11.41 3.84
CA ILE A 117 7.89 -12.06 2.63
C ILE A 117 9.22 -11.46 2.21
N LEU A 118 10.11 -12.29 1.71
CA LEU A 118 11.37 -11.87 1.09
C LEU A 118 11.17 -11.54 -0.39
N LEU A 119 12.09 -10.77 -0.93
CA LEU A 119 12.17 -10.45 -2.36
C LEU A 119 13.43 -11.07 -2.95
N THR A 120 13.28 -11.65 -4.14
CA THR A 120 14.39 -12.10 -4.95
C THR A 120 15.10 -10.92 -5.62
N GLU A 121 16.28 -11.12 -6.20
CA GLU A 121 17.04 -10.06 -6.88
C GLU A 121 16.29 -9.43 -8.07
N ASP A 122 15.43 -10.20 -8.72
CA ASP A 122 14.55 -9.72 -9.81
C ASP A 122 13.26 -9.07 -9.30
N GLY A 123 13.07 -8.98 -7.98
CA GLY A 123 11.92 -8.32 -7.35
C GLY A 123 10.68 -9.19 -7.17
N TRP A 124 10.80 -10.51 -7.43
CA TRP A 124 9.70 -11.45 -7.15
C TRP A 124 9.63 -11.80 -5.66
N ILE A 125 8.51 -12.37 -5.25
CA ILE A 125 8.28 -12.81 -3.88
C ILE A 125 8.95 -14.17 -3.60
N LYS A 126 9.39 -14.33 -2.34
CA LYS A 126 9.99 -15.56 -1.84
C LYS A 126 9.55 -15.79 -0.40
N GLU A 127 9.04 -16.97 -0.10
CA GLU A 127 8.71 -17.33 1.28
C GLU A 127 9.95 -17.34 2.19
N ARG A 128 9.79 -16.79 3.39
CA ARG A 128 10.81 -16.90 4.45
C ARG A 128 10.75 -18.32 5.04
N LYS A 129 11.63 -19.18 4.58
CA LYS A 129 11.67 -20.61 5.00
C LYS A 129 12.35 -20.85 6.35
N GLN A 130 13.25 -19.94 6.74
CA GLN A 130 13.97 -20.06 8.00
C GLN A 130 13.16 -19.39 9.11
N GLY A 131 12.84 -20.17 10.16
CA GLY A 131 12.36 -19.60 11.40
C GLY A 131 13.47 -18.74 12.03
N GLY A 132 13.08 -17.84 12.90
CA GLY A 132 14.01 -16.93 13.57
C GLY A 132 13.34 -15.61 13.87
N GLU A 133 14.10 -14.70 14.42
CA GLU A 133 13.67 -13.34 14.72
C GLU A 133 14.45 -12.36 13.87
N ASP A 134 13.76 -11.38 13.30
CA ASP A 134 14.32 -10.30 12.51
C ASP A 134 13.54 -9.03 12.82
N PHE A 135 14.16 -8.08 13.53
CA PHE A 135 13.48 -6.86 13.91
C PHE A 135 14.40 -5.64 13.93
N TYR A 136 13.79 -4.47 13.79
CA TYR A 136 14.45 -3.18 13.76
C TYR A 136 14.02 -2.33 14.95
N LEU A 137 14.98 -1.94 15.79
CA LEU A 137 14.75 -1.05 16.93
C LEU A 137 15.03 0.40 16.54
N PHE A 138 14.02 1.23 16.52
CA PHE A 138 14.11 2.67 16.35
C PHE A 138 14.23 3.36 17.71
N ALA A 139 15.45 3.55 18.20
CA ALA A 139 15.75 4.13 19.52
C ALA A 139 16.32 5.55 19.33
N TYR A 140 15.47 6.51 19.02
CA TYR A 140 15.83 7.90 18.66
C TYR A 140 15.51 8.92 19.76
N GLY A 141 14.97 8.49 20.91
CA GLY A 141 14.42 9.44 21.87
C GLY A 141 13.28 10.23 21.24
N HIS A 142 13.39 11.56 21.20
CA HIS A 142 12.40 12.42 20.55
C HIS A 142 12.88 13.02 19.21
N ASP A 143 13.98 12.50 18.66
CA ASP A 143 14.38 12.84 17.28
C ASP A 143 13.53 12.07 16.26
N TYR A 144 12.24 12.40 16.19
CA TYR A 144 11.29 11.77 15.29
C TYR A 144 11.66 11.92 13.81
N ARG A 145 12.29 13.07 13.45
CA ARG A 145 12.73 13.31 12.07
C ARG A 145 13.90 12.42 11.69
N GLY A 146 14.84 12.21 12.60
CA GLY A 146 15.94 11.26 12.44
C GLY A 146 15.43 9.85 12.25
N ALA A 147 14.47 9.42 13.07
CA ALA A 147 13.85 8.09 12.96
C ALA A 147 13.20 7.86 11.58
N VAL A 148 12.36 8.79 11.09
CA VAL A 148 11.72 8.68 9.76
C VAL A 148 12.76 8.73 8.64
N LYS A 149 13.79 9.55 8.77
CA LYS A 149 14.88 9.62 7.77
C LYS A 149 15.59 8.26 7.64
N ASP A 150 15.90 7.63 8.77
CA ASP A 150 16.60 6.35 8.75
C ASP A 150 15.66 5.19 8.42
N PHE A 151 14.36 5.31 8.72
CA PHE A 151 13.33 4.41 8.18
C PHE A 151 13.36 4.39 6.65
N PHE A 152 13.41 5.55 5.99
CA PHE A 152 13.54 5.61 4.53
C PHE A 152 14.87 5.08 4.00
N ARG A 153 15.93 5.04 4.80
CA ARG A 153 17.21 4.44 4.37
C ARG A 153 17.12 2.91 4.28
N VAL A 154 16.33 2.29 5.13
CA VAL A 154 16.16 0.83 5.14
C VAL A 154 14.98 0.36 4.30
N THR A 155 13.92 1.17 4.18
CA THR A 155 12.68 0.77 3.47
C THR A 155 12.55 1.34 2.07
N GLY A 156 13.42 2.27 1.68
CA GLY A 156 13.29 3.04 0.45
C GLY A 156 12.58 4.37 0.66
N ARG A 157 12.80 5.28 -0.27
CA ARG A 157 12.24 6.64 -0.22
C ARG A 157 10.82 6.69 -0.77
N VAL A 158 10.06 7.68 -0.32
CA VAL A 158 8.80 8.05 -0.98
C VAL A 158 9.14 8.53 -2.40
N PRO A 159 8.53 7.96 -3.45
CA PRO A 159 8.77 8.39 -4.82
C PRO A 159 8.16 9.76 -5.09
N MET A 160 8.69 10.43 -6.12
CA MET A 160 8.16 11.70 -6.57
C MET A 160 6.91 11.48 -7.42
N LEU A 161 5.79 12.01 -6.99
CA LEU A 161 4.52 11.91 -7.73
C LEU A 161 4.56 12.63 -9.08
N PRO A 162 3.77 12.18 -10.06
CA PRO A 162 3.41 12.98 -11.23
C PRO A 162 2.75 14.29 -10.80
N LYS A 163 2.97 15.37 -11.57
CA LYS A 163 2.47 16.71 -11.21
C LYS A 163 0.93 16.76 -11.10
N TYR A 164 0.22 16.03 -11.95
CA TYR A 164 -1.23 16.00 -11.95
C TYR A 164 -1.83 15.43 -10.66
N ALA A 165 -1.12 14.52 -9.99
CA ALA A 165 -1.55 13.95 -8.70
C ALA A 165 -1.67 14.98 -7.58
N LEU A 166 -1.02 16.14 -7.71
CA LEU A 166 -1.05 17.23 -6.72
C LEU A 166 -2.20 18.22 -6.95
N GLY A 167 -3.03 17.98 -7.95
CA GLY A 167 -4.21 18.81 -8.23
C GLY A 167 -5.48 18.28 -7.59
N ASN A 168 -6.63 18.86 -7.96
CA ASN A 168 -7.93 18.36 -7.52
C ASN A 168 -8.33 17.14 -8.33
N TRP A 169 -8.93 16.18 -7.66
CA TRP A 169 -9.51 14.99 -8.25
C TRP A 169 -11.02 15.05 -8.11
N TRP A 170 -11.77 14.74 -9.18
CA TRP A 170 -13.20 14.52 -9.10
C TRP A 170 -13.47 13.03 -8.98
N SER A 171 -14.08 12.63 -7.88
CA SER A 171 -14.51 11.27 -7.61
C SER A 171 -15.91 11.29 -7.01
N ARG A 172 -16.78 10.42 -7.48
CA ARG A 172 -18.09 10.17 -6.90
C ARG A 172 -18.61 8.82 -7.34
N TYR A 173 -19.01 7.98 -6.38
CA TYR A 173 -19.79 6.79 -6.68
C TYR A 173 -21.19 7.22 -7.20
N TYR A 174 -21.36 7.15 -8.48
CA TYR A 174 -22.58 7.52 -9.17
C TYR A 174 -22.55 6.95 -10.59
N GLU A 175 -23.64 6.34 -11.03
CA GLU A 175 -23.81 5.77 -12.37
C GLU A 175 -23.88 6.89 -13.42
N TYR A 176 -22.73 7.46 -13.77
CA TYR A 176 -22.63 8.47 -14.83
C TYR A 176 -22.70 7.81 -16.19
N SER A 177 -23.50 8.41 -17.10
CA SER A 177 -23.24 8.23 -18.52
C SER A 177 -22.07 9.13 -18.97
N GLN A 178 -21.44 8.76 -20.08
CA GLN A 178 -20.40 9.53 -20.76
C GLN A 178 -20.80 11.01 -20.91
N ASP A 179 -22.01 11.26 -21.43
CA ASP A 179 -22.53 12.61 -21.65
C ASP A 179 -22.74 13.40 -20.35
N GLU A 180 -23.24 12.74 -19.30
CA GLU A 180 -23.44 13.40 -18.00
C GLU A 180 -22.13 13.79 -17.37
N TYR A 181 -21.13 12.90 -17.43
CA TYR A 181 -19.80 13.19 -16.91
C TYR A 181 -19.14 14.35 -17.66
N GLN A 182 -19.20 14.34 -18.99
CA GLN A 182 -18.65 15.42 -19.82
C GLN A 182 -19.33 16.77 -19.52
N ARG A 183 -20.67 16.81 -19.43
CA ARG A 183 -21.42 18.03 -19.04
C ARG A 183 -21.05 18.54 -17.67
N LEU A 184 -20.78 17.63 -16.73
CA LEU A 184 -20.30 18.00 -15.38
C LEU A 184 -18.93 18.64 -15.44
N MET A 185 -18.00 18.09 -16.22
CA MET A 185 -16.67 18.68 -16.42
C MET A 185 -16.74 20.04 -17.12
N ASP A 186 -17.64 20.22 -18.09
CA ASP A 186 -17.91 21.52 -18.73
C ASP A 186 -18.38 22.54 -17.72
N ARG A 187 -19.27 22.13 -16.81
CA ARG A 187 -19.77 23.03 -15.76
C ARG A 187 -18.65 23.45 -14.82
N PHE A 188 -17.81 22.54 -14.37
CA PHE A 188 -16.65 22.87 -13.52
C PHE A 188 -15.70 23.83 -14.22
N LEU A 189 -15.43 23.61 -15.51
CA LEU A 189 -14.61 24.53 -16.30
C LEU A 189 -15.23 25.92 -16.41
N ALA A 190 -16.53 26.02 -16.68
CA ALA A 190 -17.25 27.28 -16.76
C ALA A 190 -17.26 28.06 -15.43
N GLU A 191 -17.33 27.32 -14.30
CA GLU A 191 -17.25 27.89 -12.95
C GLU A 191 -15.80 28.11 -12.47
N LYS A 192 -14.79 27.82 -13.33
CA LYS A 192 -13.35 27.96 -13.05
C LYS A 192 -12.87 27.11 -11.89
N ILE A 193 -13.46 25.94 -11.72
CA ILE A 193 -13.01 24.92 -10.74
C ILE A 193 -12.08 23.95 -11.47
N PRO A 194 -10.77 24.01 -11.23
CA PRO A 194 -9.82 23.16 -11.94
C PRO A 194 -9.79 21.76 -11.36
N PHE A 195 -9.81 20.74 -12.22
CA PHE A 195 -9.49 19.36 -11.88
C PHE A 195 -8.33 18.87 -12.73
N SER A 196 -7.51 18.00 -12.14
CA SER A 196 -6.37 17.36 -12.82
C SER A 196 -6.59 15.86 -13.02
N VAL A 197 -7.53 15.26 -12.30
CA VAL A 197 -7.86 13.83 -12.39
C VAL A 197 -9.37 13.64 -12.42
N ALA A 198 -9.81 12.84 -13.39
CA ALA A 198 -11.14 12.28 -13.48
C ALA A 198 -11.13 10.85 -12.95
N VAL A 199 -11.82 10.62 -11.84
CA VAL A 199 -11.98 9.29 -11.25
C VAL A 199 -13.33 8.75 -11.72
N ILE A 200 -13.32 7.60 -12.37
CA ILE A 200 -14.53 6.89 -12.79
C ILE A 200 -14.67 5.65 -11.88
N ASP A 201 -15.75 5.63 -11.13
CA ASP A 201 -16.04 4.55 -10.21
C ASP A 201 -16.62 3.33 -10.94
N MET A 202 -16.90 2.25 -10.22
CA MET A 202 -17.11 0.90 -10.74
C MET A 202 -18.15 0.76 -11.88
N ASP A 203 -19.07 1.70 -12.05
CA ASP A 203 -20.08 1.65 -13.13
C ASP A 203 -19.50 1.90 -14.54
N TRP A 204 -18.18 2.13 -14.66
CA TRP A 204 -17.52 2.15 -15.96
C TRP A 204 -17.58 0.79 -16.65
N HIS A 205 -17.57 -0.29 -15.87
CA HIS A 205 -17.74 -1.67 -16.36
C HIS A 205 -19.16 -2.18 -16.14
N ILE A 206 -19.48 -3.33 -16.71
CA ILE A 206 -20.79 -3.98 -16.55
C ILE A 206 -20.93 -4.49 -15.12
N THR A 207 -21.85 -3.92 -14.33
CA THR A 207 -22.13 -4.28 -12.93
C THR A 207 -23.38 -5.15 -12.79
N ASP A 208 -24.35 -5.03 -13.69
CA ASP A 208 -25.54 -5.88 -13.74
C ASP A 208 -25.25 -7.18 -14.54
N ILE A 209 -24.71 -8.16 -13.85
CA ILE A 209 -24.32 -9.46 -14.41
C ILE A 209 -25.16 -10.60 -13.81
N ASP A 210 -25.18 -11.75 -14.48
CA ASP A 210 -25.77 -12.97 -13.91
C ASP A 210 -25.05 -13.32 -12.59
N LYS A 211 -25.86 -13.60 -11.56
CA LYS A 211 -25.36 -13.96 -10.20
C LYS A 211 -24.41 -15.15 -10.19
N LYS A 212 -24.44 -16.02 -11.21
CA LYS A 212 -23.46 -17.10 -11.36
C LYS A 212 -22.03 -16.60 -11.50
N TYR A 213 -21.84 -15.36 -11.98
CA TYR A 213 -20.53 -14.72 -12.15
C TYR A 213 -20.09 -13.89 -10.94
N GLY A 214 -20.95 -13.65 -9.97
CA GLY A 214 -20.63 -12.90 -8.76
C GLY A 214 -21.56 -11.72 -8.50
N SER A 215 -21.04 -10.74 -7.79
CA SER A 215 -21.80 -9.56 -7.33
C SER A 215 -21.80 -8.37 -8.31
N GLY A 216 -21.00 -8.43 -9.38
CA GLY A 216 -20.80 -7.30 -10.27
C GLY A 216 -19.76 -6.27 -9.78
N TRP A 217 -19.10 -6.52 -8.66
CA TRP A 217 -18.02 -5.64 -8.19
C TRP A 217 -16.75 -5.79 -9.03
N THR A 218 -16.36 -7.04 -9.30
CA THR A 218 -15.26 -7.31 -10.24
C THR A 218 -15.77 -7.21 -11.67
N GLY A 219 -15.12 -6.41 -12.50
CA GLY A 219 -15.42 -6.27 -13.92
C GLY A 219 -14.35 -5.51 -14.65
N TYR A 220 -14.20 -5.81 -15.95
CA TYR A 220 -13.18 -5.22 -16.82
C TYR A 220 -13.74 -4.85 -18.21
N THR A 221 -15.00 -5.13 -18.46
CA THR A 221 -15.64 -4.86 -19.74
C THR A 221 -16.44 -3.57 -19.66
N TRP A 222 -16.12 -2.60 -20.53
CA TRP A 222 -16.86 -1.34 -20.58
C TRP A 222 -18.36 -1.52 -20.67
N ASN A 223 -19.08 -0.82 -19.82
CA ASN A 223 -20.52 -0.66 -19.94
C ASN A 223 -20.85 0.28 -21.09
N ARG A 224 -21.06 -0.28 -22.29
CA ARG A 224 -21.32 0.48 -23.52
C ARG A 224 -22.67 1.21 -23.52
N ASP A 225 -23.57 0.90 -22.62
CA ASP A 225 -24.81 1.64 -22.44
C ASP A 225 -24.56 3.00 -21.75
N LEU A 226 -23.59 3.05 -20.85
CA LEU A 226 -23.16 4.27 -20.18
C LEU A 226 -22.02 4.98 -20.94
N PHE A 227 -21.05 4.25 -21.44
CA PHE A 227 -19.87 4.71 -22.15
C PHE A 227 -19.81 4.08 -23.54
N PRO A 228 -20.61 4.58 -24.52
CA PRO A 228 -20.67 4.01 -25.85
C PRO A 228 -19.35 4.11 -26.63
N ASP A 229 -18.55 5.14 -26.36
CA ASP A 229 -17.23 5.38 -26.97
C ASP A 229 -16.21 5.81 -25.90
N PRO A 230 -15.62 4.86 -25.14
CA PRO A 230 -14.68 5.19 -24.06
C PRO A 230 -13.41 5.88 -24.55
N GLY A 231 -12.87 5.50 -25.73
CA GLY A 231 -11.69 6.15 -26.27
C GLY A 231 -11.92 7.65 -26.50
N SER A 232 -13.01 8.01 -27.22
CA SER A 232 -13.40 9.42 -27.44
C SER A 232 -13.72 10.13 -26.12
N PHE A 233 -14.28 9.43 -25.14
CA PHE A 233 -14.54 9.99 -23.81
C PHE A 233 -13.23 10.35 -23.07
N MET A 234 -12.27 9.47 -23.07
CA MET A 234 -10.97 9.72 -22.42
C MET A 234 -10.16 10.79 -23.16
N ASP A 235 -10.15 10.79 -24.47
CA ASP A 235 -9.54 11.85 -25.28
C ASP A 235 -10.11 13.23 -24.92
N ASN A 236 -11.41 13.33 -24.75
CA ASN A 236 -12.07 14.56 -24.35
C ASN A 236 -11.64 15.04 -22.94
N LEU A 237 -11.41 14.12 -22.00
CA LEU A 237 -10.88 14.46 -20.68
C LEU A 237 -9.40 14.86 -20.73
N HIS A 238 -8.61 14.20 -21.57
CA HIS A 238 -7.21 14.54 -21.83
C HIS A 238 -7.06 15.92 -22.47
N ASP A 239 -7.90 16.26 -23.43
CA ASP A 239 -7.93 17.60 -24.07
C ASP A 239 -8.20 18.74 -23.06
N ARG A 240 -8.88 18.42 -21.95
CA ARG A 240 -9.08 19.34 -20.81
C ARG A 240 -7.89 19.38 -19.85
N GLY A 241 -6.84 18.60 -20.11
CA GLY A 241 -5.66 18.49 -19.26
C GLY A 241 -5.84 17.59 -18.03
N MET A 242 -6.88 16.77 -18.00
CA MET A 242 -7.14 15.82 -16.93
C MET A 242 -6.47 14.46 -17.23
N LYS A 243 -6.18 13.72 -16.18
CA LYS A 243 -5.82 12.31 -16.23
C LYS A 243 -6.98 11.45 -15.77
N VAL A 244 -7.06 10.22 -16.28
CA VAL A 244 -8.19 9.32 -16.03
C VAL A 244 -7.74 8.11 -15.22
N THR A 245 -8.51 7.76 -14.18
CA THR A 245 -8.35 6.53 -13.43
C THR A 245 -9.69 5.81 -13.30
N LEU A 246 -9.65 4.49 -13.44
CA LEU A 246 -10.79 3.62 -13.26
C LEU A 246 -10.63 2.83 -11.96
N ASN A 247 -11.76 2.62 -11.26
CA ASN A 247 -11.85 1.76 -10.09
C ASN A 247 -11.82 0.28 -10.51
N VAL A 248 -11.06 -0.56 -9.79
CA VAL A 248 -11.03 -2.02 -9.99
C VAL A 248 -11.09 -2.79 -8.69
N HIS A 249 -11.89 -3.87 -8.70
CA HIS A 249 -12.06 -4.84 -7.61
C HIS A 249 -11.70 -6.24 -8.12
N PRO A 250 -10.45 -6.66 -8.17
CA PRO A 250 -10.02 -7.83 -8.94
C PRO A 250 -10.31 -9.19 -8.29
N ALA A 251 -10.92 -9.25 -7.11
CA ALA A 251 -10.99 -10.44 -6.28
C ALA A 251 -11.64 -11.67 -6.92
N LEU A 252 -12.58 -11.48 -7.86
CA LEU A 252 -13.29 -12.60 -8.51
C LEU A 252 -12.60 -13.09 -9.80
N GLY A 253 -11.45 -12.56 -10.13
CA GLY A 253 -10.71 -12.93 -11.33
C GLY A 253 -11.45 -12.53 -12.62
N ILE A 254 -11.24 -13.25 -13.72
CA ILE A 254 -11.83 -12.96 -15.02
C ILE A 254 -12.91 -14.00 -15.33
N ARG A 255 -14.15 -13.56 -15.51
CA ARG A 255 -15.33 -14.40 -15.68
C ARG A 255 -15.72 -14.52 -17.16
N GLU A 256 -16.49 -15.57 -17.51
CA GLU A 256 -16.99 -15.82 -18.88
C GLU A 256 -17.73 -14.62 -19.50
N CYS A 257 -18.33 -13.76 -18.68
CA CYS A 257 -19.03 -12.56 -19.14
C CYS A 257 -18.11 -11.42 -19.59
N GLU A 258 -16.82 -11.47 -19.29
CA GLU A 258 -15.86 -10.45 -19.66
C GLU A 258 -15.43 -10.56 -21.13
N SER A 259 -15.25 -9.42 -21.77
CA SER A 259 -14.88 -9.38 -23.21
C SER A 259 -13.53 -10.05 -23.50
N MET A 260 -12.58 -9.98 -22.55
CA MET A 260 -11.25 -10.58 -22.66
C MET A 260 -11.17 -12.01 -22.09
N TYR A 261 -12.26 -12.56 -21.57
CA TYR A 261 -12.24 -13.87 -20.90
C TYR A 261 -11.65 -14.99 -21.78
N LYS A 262 -12.07 -15.06 -23.06
CA LYS A 262 -11.58 -16.10 -23.95
C LYS A 262 -10.06 -16.08 -24.09
N GLU A 263 -9.51 -14.91 -24.33
CA GLU A 263 -8.06 -14.72 -24.51
C GLU A 263 -7.30 -15.04 -23.21
N MET A 264 -7.82 -14.57 -22.07
CA MET A 264 -7.24 -14.84 -20.77
C MET A 264 -7.28 -16.33 -20.41
N ALA A 265 -8.41 -17.02 -20.66
CA ALA A 265 -8.53 -18.46 -20.40
C ALA A 265 -7.57 -19.28 -21.28
N GLU A 266 -7.47 -18.95 -22.57
CA GLU A 266 -6.51 -19.60 -23.50
C GLU A 266 -5.05 -19.37 -23.06
N ALA A 267 -4.70 -18.17 -22.63
CA ALA A 267 -3.37 -17.84 -22.13
C ALA A 267 -3.03 -18.62 -20.85
N MET A 268 -4.02 -18.86 -19.98
CA MET A 268 -3.86 -19.69 -18.77
C MET A 268 -4.00 -21.20 -19.04
N GLY A 269 -4.02 -21.63 -20.30
CA GLY A 269 -4.12 -23.05 -20.68
C GLY A 269 -5.47 -23.69 -20.37
N MET A 270 -6.52 -22.89 -20.16
CA MET A 270 -7.89 -23.35 -19.88
C MET A 270 -8.70 -23.49 -21.18
N ASP A 271 -9.72 -24.33 -21.17
CA ASP A 271 -10.71 -24.40 -22.27
C ASP A 271 -11.78 -23.31 -22.07
N PRO A 272 -11.83 -22.26 -22.92
CA PRO A 272 -12.84 -21.21 -22.76
C PRO A 272 -14.28 -21.71 -22.90
N ALA A 273 -14.50 -22.85 -23.61
CA ALA A 273 -15.82 -23.41 -23.78
C ALA A 273 -16.38 -24.05 -22.47
N ALA A 274 -15.53 -24.29 -21.49
CA ALA A 274 -15.96 -24.80 -20.19
C ALA A 274 -16.65 -23.70 -19.33
N GLY A 275 -16.43 -22.43 -19.63
CA GLY A 275 -17.00 -21.32 -18.88
C GLY A 275 -16.47 -21.19 -17.43
N GLU A 276 -15.40 -21.91 -17.12
CA GLU A 276 -14.78 -21.85 -15.78
C GLU A 276 -14.06 -20.50 -15.60
N PRO A 277 -14.15 -19.86 -14.42
CA PRO A 277 -13.48 -18.59 -14.18
C PRO A 277 -11.96 -18.74 -14.20
N VAL A 278 -11.25 -17.73 -14.71
CA VAL A 278 -9.84 -17.56 -14.41
C VAL A 278 -9.75 -16.92 -13.04
N GLU A 279 -9.40 -17.72 -12.04
CA GLU A 279 -9.36 -17.26 -10.65
C GLU A 279 -8.24 -16.22 -10.45
N PHE A 280 -8.49 -15.28 -9.54
CA PHE A 280 -7.47 -14.27 -9.18
C PHE A 280 -6.36 -14.91 -8.35
N ASP A 281 -5.19 -15.09 -8.93
CA ASP A 281 -3.97 -15.47 -8.19
C ASP A 281 -2.80 -14.56 -8.53
N ILE A 282 -2.68 -13.47 -7.81
CA ILE A 282 -1.60 -12.48 -7.98
C ILE A 282 -0.21 -13.04 -7.62
N THR A 283 -0.13 -14.25 -7.06
CA THR A 283 1.12 -14.93 -6.72
C THR A 283 1.59 -15.90 -7.79
N ASP A 284 0.78 -16.12 -8.83
CA ASP A 284 1.16 -16.84 -10.04
C ASP A 284 1.78 -15.86 -11.06
N PRO A 285 3.06 -16.04 -11.44
CA PRO A 285 3.70 -15.17 -12.43
C PRO A 285 3.01 -15.16 -13.80
N GLU A 286 2.47 -16.30 -14.25
CA GLU A 286 1.77 -16.40 -15.53
C GLU A 286 0.43 -15.65 -15.48
N PHE A 287 -0.30 -15.79 -14.37
CA PHE A 287 -1.51 -14.98 -14.15
C PHE A 287 -1.17 -13.48 -14.13
N LEU A 288 -0.13 -13.08 -13.40
CA LEU A 288 0.24 -11.67 -13.26
C LEU A 288 0.60 -11.03 -14.61
N GLU A 289 1.39 -11.72 -15.44
CA GLU A 289 1.75 -11.27 -16.78
C GLU A 289 0.52 -11.06 -17.65
N ASN A 290 -0.33 -12.07 -17.75
CA ASN A 290 -1.57 -12.03 -18.54
C ASN A 290 -2.59 -11.01 -17.96
N TYR A 291 -2.63 -10.82 -16.65
CA TYR A 291 -3.47 -9.81 -16.00
C TYR A 291 -3.12 -8.40 -16.44
N PHE A 292 -1.85 -8.09 -16.66
CA PHE A 292 -1.46 -6.80 -17.23
C PHE A 292 -1.66 -6.77 -18.73
N GLU A 293 -1.14 -7.73 -19.47
CA GLU A 293 -1.11 -7.68 -20.94
C GLU A 293 -2.49 -7.79 -21.58
N ILE A 294 -3.37 -8.64 -21.04
CA ILE A 294 -4.68 -8.92 -21.65
C ILE A 294 -5.77 -8.03 -21.03
N VAL A 295 -5.69 -7.72 -19.73
CA VAL A 295 -6.79 -7.03 -19.05
C VAL A 295 -6.53 -5.52 -18.94
N HIS A 296 -5.33 -5.08 -18.51
CA HIS A 296 -5.08 -3.69 -18.16
C HIS A 296 -4.49 -2.87 -19.30
N HIS A 297 -3.47 -3.38 -20.02
CA HIS A 297 -2.81 -2.63 -21.07
C HIS A 297 -3.74 -2.21 -22.20
N PRO A 298 -4.72 -3.03 -22.68
CA PRO A 298 -5.66 -2.57 -23.70
C PRO A 298 -6.52 -1.39 -23.23
N LEU A 299 -6.92 -1.36 -21.96
CA LEU A 299 -7.67 -0.24 -21.40
C LEU A 299 -6.80 1.02 -21.24
N GLU A 300 -5.51 0.85 -20.96
CA GLU A 300 -4.55 1.95 -20.91
C GLU A 300 -4.24 2.50 -22.33
N GLU A 301 -4.22 1.65 -23.36
CA GLU A 301 -4.14 2.06 -24.76
C GLU A 301 -5.38 2.86 -25.20
N GLU A 302 -6.56 2.54 -24.66
CA GLU A 302 -7.78 3.34 -24.86
C GLU A 302 -7.73 4.69 -24.13
N GLY A 303 -6.84 4.87 -23.12
CA GLY A 303 -6.64 6.17 -22.47
C GLY A 303 -6.64 6.20 -20.94
N VAL A 304 -6.68 5.05 -20.25
CA VAL A 304 -6.55 4.99 -18.79
C VAL A 304 -5.11 5.35 -18.41
N ASP A 305 -4.93 6.32 -17.52
CA ASP A 305 -3.59 6.81 -17.15
C ASP A 305 -2.97 6.07 -15.94
N PHE A 306 -3.80 5.62 -15.02
CA PHE A 306 -3.40 4.83 -13.85
C PHE A 306 -4.62 4.17 -13.22
N TRP A 307 -4.41 3.27 -12.23
CA TRP A 307 -5.46 2.44 -11.66
C TRP A 307 -5.77 2.81 -10.22
N TRP A 308 -7.09 2.80 -9.89
CA TRP A 308 -7.59 2.80 -8.52
C TRP A 308 -7.86 1.36 -8.08
N LEU A 309 -6.95 0.83 -7.25
CA LEU A 309 -7.01 -0.53 -6.74
C LEU A 309 -7.80 -0.55 -5.43
N ASP A 310 -9.08 -0.82 -5.54
CA ASP A 310 -9.98 -0.83 -4.38
C ASP A 310 -10.14 -2.26 -3.86
N TRP A 311 -9.11 -2.74 -3.12
CA TRP A 311 -9.08 -4.10 -2.58
C TRP A 311 -9.65 -4.14 -1.17
N GLN A 312 -10.86 -4.73 -1.03
CA GLN A 312 -11.59 -4.93 0.22
C GLN A 312 -11.86 -6.42 0.53
N GLN A 313 -11.67 -7.32 -0.44
CA GLN A 313 -12.24 -8.67 -0.51
C GLN A 313 -11.35 -9.73 0.11
N GLY A 314 -10.57 -9.41 1.12
CA GLY A 314 -9.80 -10.39 1.86
C GLY A 314 -8.30 -10.08 1.95
N GLY A 315 -7.56 -10.91 2.69
CA GLY A 315 -6.16 -10.70 3.02
C GLY A 315 -5.31 -11.96 2.87
N HIS A 316 -5.72 -12.93 2.04
CA HIS A 316 -5.02 -14.21 1.91
C HIS A 316 -4.65 -14.50 0.46
N THR A 317 -3.46 -15.08 0.27
CA THR A 317 -2.99 -15.65 -0.99
C THR A 317 -2.57 -17.10 -0.78
N ALA A 318 -2.17 -17.78 -1.84
CA ALA A 318 -1.53 -19.11 -1.75
C ALA A 318 -0.21 -19.06 -0.98
N VAL A 319 0.45 -17.90 -0.94
CA VAL A 319 1.70 -17.68 -0.20
C VAL A 319 1.39 -17.20 1.21
N LYS A 320 1.83 -17.95 2.21
CA LYS A 320 1.60 -17.62 3.62
C LYS A 320 2.17 -16.26 4.00
N GLU A 321 1.46 -15.51 4.86
CA GLU A 321 1.84 -14.16 5.36
C GLU A 321 1.88 -13.06 4.27
N LEU A 322 1.47 -13.36 3.04
CA LEU A 322 1.39 -12.38 1.96
C LEU A 322 -0.03 -11.87 1.78
N ASP A 323 -0.19 -10.57 1.88
CA ASP A 323 -1.44 -9.86 1.58
C ASP A 323 -1.53 -9.59 0.06
N PRO A 324 -2.62 -10.01 -0.61
CA PRO A 324 -2.82 -9.73 -2.04
C PRO A 324 -2.79 -8.23 -2.36
N LEU A 325 -3.24 -7.38 -1.47
CA LEU A 325 -3.18 -5.92 -1.65
C LEU A 325 -1.73 -5.42 -1.78
N TRP A 326 -0.80 -5.99 -1.01
CA TRP A 326 0.61 -5.61 -1.15
C TRP A 326 1.13 -5.96 -2.54
N MET A 327 0.80 -7.15 -3.06
CA MET A 327 1.18 -7.58 -4.42
C MET A 327 0.57 -6.67 -5.49
N LEU A 328 -0.71 -6.35 -5.38
CA LEU A 328 -1.38 -5.41 -6.28
C LEU A 328 -0.67 -4.06 -6.27
N ASN A 329 -0.40 -3.49 -5.09
CA ASN A 329 0.30 -2.21 -4.97
C ASN A 329 1.68 -2.27 -5.60
N HIS A 330 2.44 -3.33 -5.32
CA HIS A 330 3.80 -3.48 -5.82
C HIS A 330 3.84 -3.56 -7.34
N TYR A 331 3.09 -4.49 -7.93
CA TYR A 331 3.18 -4.74 -9.36
C TYR A 331 2.47 -3.70 -10.21
N HIS A 332 1.30 -3.21 -9.81
CA HIS A 332 0.71 -2.06 -10.51
C HIS A 332 1.59 -0.81 -10.45
N TYR A 333 2.26 -0.58 -9.32
CA TYR A 333 3.22 0.52 -9.23
C TYR A 333 4.41 0.33 -10.17
N LEU A 334 4.97 -0.89 -10.26
CA LEU A 334 6.09 -1.17 -11.18
C LEU A 334 5.64 -1.04 -12.63
N ASP A 335 4.52 -1.65 -12.99
CA ASP A 335 3.97 -1.65 -14.34
C ASP A 335 3.61 -0.24 -14.82
N SER A 336 3.04 0.61 -13.96
CA SER A 336 2.69 1.99 -14.31
C SER A 336 3.86 2.84 -14.82
N GLY A 337 5.09 2.39 -14.64
CA GLY A 337 6.31 3.05 -15.10
C GLY A 337 6.97 2.41 -16.33
N ARG A 338 6.38 1.40 -16.97
CA ARG A 338 6.98 0.63 -18.08
C ARG A 338 7.42 1.50 -19.26
N ASP A 339 6.74 2.62 -19.53
CA ASP A 339 7.07 3.57 -20.61
C ASP A 339 7.98 4.73 -20.13
N GLY A 340 8.68 4.58 -19.01
CA GLY A 340 9.51 5.64 -18.44
C GLY A 340 8.70 6.76 -17.76
N LYS A 341 7.42 6.57 -17.53
CA LYS A 341 6.54 7.47 -16.77
C LYS A 341 6.92 7.47 -15.28
N ARG A 342 6.55 8.52 -14.58
CA ARG A 342 6.59 8.48 -13.11
C ARG A 342 5.54 7.52 -12.60
N LYS A 343 5.99 6.53 -11.85
CA LYS A 343 5.15 5.48 -11.29
C LYS A 343 4.14 6.03 -10.28
N MET A 344 2.91 5.53 -10.32
CA MET A 344 1.86 5.85 -9.37
C MET A 344 0.77 4.76 -9.40
N THR A 345 0.21 4.49 -8.22
CA THR A 345 -1.07 3.77 -8.06
C THR A 345 -2.01 4.63 -7.21
N PHE A 346 -3.27 4.29 -7.18
CA PHE A 346 -4.23 4.81 -6.21
C PHE A 346 -4.83 3.62 -5.48
N SER A 347 -4.43 3.43 -4.20
CA SER A 347 -4.73 2.18 -3.49
C SER A 347 -4.69 2.35 -1.98
N ARG A 348 -4.98 1.28 -1.24
CA ARG A 348 -5.02 1.26 0.21
C ARG A 348 -3.65 0.92 0.81
N TYR A 349 -3.48 1.23 2.09
CA TYR A 349 -2.28 0.87 2.84
C TYR A 349 -2.22 -0.63 3.11
N ALA A 350 -1.08 -1.26 2.82
CA ALA A 350 -0.84 -2.70 2.96
C ALA A 350 0.36 -3.00 3.90
N GLY A 351 0.48 -2.25 4.98
CA GLY A 351 1.54 -2.42 5.97
C GLY A 351 2.76 -1.51 5.75
N PRO A 352 3.76 -1.58 6.66
CA PRO A 352 5.00 -0.84 6.56
C PRO A 352 5.68 -1.05 5.21
N GLY A 353 6.23 0.01 4.64
CA GLY A 353 6.80 -0.02 3.28
C GLY A 353 5.85 0.44 2.18
N SER A 354 4.53 0.53 2.44
CA SER A 354 3.55 0.99 1.44
C SER A 354 3.77 2.43 0.95
N HIS A 355 4.54 3.24 1.67
CA HIS A 355 4.93 4.59 1.22
C HIS A 355 5.66 4.62 -0.13
N ARG A 356 6.17 3.46 -0.58
CA ARG A 356 6.79 3.29 -1.91
C ARG A 356 5.78 3.27 -3.05
N TYR A 357 4.50 3.07 -2.75
CA TYR A 357 3.41 2.89 -3.70
C TYR A 357 2.30 3.93 -3.52
N PRO A 358 2.60 5.24 -3.68
CA PRO A 358 1.56 6.26 -3.57
C PRO A 358 0.63 6.23 -4.79
N VAL A 359 -0.60 6.70 -4.61
CA VAL A 359 -1.24 7.49 -3.55
C VAL A 359 -2.15 6.60 -2.72
N GLY A 360 -2.31 6.93 -1.42
CA GLY A 360 -3.22 6.23 -0.54
C GLY A 360 -4.69 6.62 -0.75
N PHE A 361 -5.57 5.63 -0.64
CA PHE A 361 -7.02 5.77 -0.55
C PHE A 361 -7.49 5.23 0.81
N SER A 362 -8.30 6.00 1.53
CA SER A 362 -8.67 5.63 2.91
C SER A 362 -9.88 4.71 3.01
N GLY A 363 -10.70 4.60 1.97
CA GLY A 363 -11.92 3.80 1.98
C GLY A 363 -13.19 4.59 2.29
N ASP A 364 -14.29 3.86 2.48
CA ASP A 364 -15.67 4.34 2.48
C ASP A 364 -16.13 4.70 3.90
N THR A 365 -15.81 5.89 4.35
CA THR A 365 -16.26 6.37 5.68
C THR A 365 -17.73 6.73 5.70
N VAL A 366 -18.34 6.63 6.89
CA VAL A 366 -19.68 7.17 7.14
C VAL A 366 -19.65 8.71 7.05
N VAL A 367 -20.66 9.30 6.42
CA VAL A 367 -20.80 10.76 6.26
C VAL A 367 -21.25 11.39 7.58
N THR A 368 -20.30 11.68 8.46
CA THR A 368 -20.51 12.34 9.75
C THR A 368 -19.43 13.39 10.01
N TRP A 369 -19.71 14.31 10.93
CA TRP A 369 -18.72 15.28 11.39
C TRP A 369 -17.55 14.61 12.13
N GLU A 370 -17.82 13.54 12.86
CA GLU A 370 -16.83 12.74 13.57
C GLU A 370 -15.83 12.10 12.62
N SER A 371 -16.29 11.61 11.46
CA SER A 371 -15.43 11.08 10.39
C SER A 371 -14.60 12.19 9.77
N LEU A 372 -15.20 13.35 9.46
CA LEU A 372 -14.49 14.48 8.89
C LEU A 372 -13.40 15.02 9.85
N ASP A 373 -13.71 15.12 11.15
CA ASP A 373 -12.75 15.56 12.18
C ASP A 373 -11.61 14.57 12.39
N PHE A 374 -11.83 13.29 12.14
CA PHE A 374 -10.81 12.25 12.28
C PHE A 374 -9.83 12.22 11.10
N GLN A 375 -10.25 12.54 9.88
CA GLN A 375 -9.41 12.45 8.68
C GLN A 375 -8.09 13.25 8.76
N PRO A 376 -8.04 14.50 9.27
CA PRO A 376 -6.77 15.22 9.44
C PRO A 376 -5.81 14.53 10.42
N TYR A 377 -6.32 13.93 11.49
CA TYR A 377 -5.52 13.17 12.43
C TYR A 377 -4.97 11.89 11.78
N PHE A 378 -5.82 11.14 11.07
CA PHE A 378 -5.44 9.94 10.32
C PHE A 378 -4.33 10.24 9.30
N THR A 379 -4.48 11.31 8.52
CA THR A 379 -3.48 11.76 7.54
C THR A 379 -2.16 12.16 8.19
N ALA A 380 -2.22 12.88 9.31
CA ALA A 380 -1.02 13.31 10.03
C ALA A 380 -0.26 12.12 10.61
N THR A 381 -0.96 11.17 11.24
CA THR A 381 -0.32 9.99 11.83
C THR A 381 0.26 9.04 10.79
N ALA A 382 -0.34 8.94 9.60
CA ALA A 382 0.20 8.16 8.49
C ALA A 382 1.63 8.59 8.11
N SER A 383 1.98 9.86 8.28
CA SER A 383 3.33 10.38 8.07
C SER A 383 4.36 9.81 9.06
N ASN A 384 3.94 9.27 10.22
CA ASN A 384 4.83 8.63 11.19
C ASN A 384 5.36 7.27 10.70
N ILE A 385 4.77 6.70 9.65
CA ILE A 385 5.22 5.50 8.95
C ILE A 385 5.59 5.80 7.50
N GLY A 386 5.82 7.07 7.19
CA GLY A 386 6.23 7.53 5.86
C GLY A 386 5.13 7.62 4.81
N TYR A 387 3.88 7.23 5.13
CA TYR A 387 2.77 7.14 4.18
C TYR A 387 1.98 8.45 4.15
N GLY A 388 2.54 9.49 3.52
CA GLY A 388 2.05 10.88 3.61
C GLY A 388 1.21 11.39 2.43
N TRP A 389 1.03 10.59 1.37
CA TRP A 389 0.27 10.99 0.17
C TRP A 389 -1.10 10.32 0.14
N TRP A 390 -2.16 11.11 0.25
CA TRP A 390 -3.52 10.62 0.33
C TRP A 390 -4.47 11.36 -0.62
N SER A 391 -5.45 10.60 -1.15
CA SER A 391 -6.67 11.12 -1.75
C SER A 391 -7.85 10.49 -1.00
N HIS A 392 -8.50 11.27 -0.15
CA HIS A 392 -9.63 10.81 0.68
C HIS A 392 -10.96 11.19 0.04
N ASP A 393 -12.00 10.42 0.38
CA ASP A 393 -13.39 10.85 0.21
C ASP A 393 -13.72 11.93 1.25
N ILE A 394 -13.47 13.18 0.90
CA ILE A 394 -13.67 14.31 1.82
C ILE A 394 -15.16 14.49 2.10
N GLY A 395 -15.55 14.33 3.35
CA GLY A 395 -16.94 14.39 3.80
C GLY A 395 -17.62 13.02 3.95
N GLY A 396 -16.89 11.94 3.61
CA GLY A 396 -17.38 10.56 3.70
C GLY A 396 -18.07 10.05 2.43
N HIS A 397 -18.40 8.77 2.42
CA HIS A 397 -18.92 8.04 1.27
C HIS A 397 -20.36 7.53 1.47
N MET A 398 -20.70 6.98 2.63
CA MET A 398 -21.91 6.22 2.86
C MET A 398 -22.74 6.66 4.07
N LEU A 399 -23.98 6.24 4.15
CA LEU A 399 -24.88 6.33 5.31
C LEU A 399 -25.12 7.76 5.83
N GLY A 400 -24.86 8.79 5.02
CA GLY A 400 -25.10 10.19 5.41
C GLY A 400 -26.57 10.54 5.49
N ILE A 401 -26.92 11.40 6.45
CA ILE A 401 -28.26 11.99 6.57
C ILE A 401 -28.25 13.33 5.83
N ARG A 402 -29.07 13.47 4.79
CA ARG A 402 -29.28 14.78 4.14
C ARG A 402 -30.09 15.67 5.09
N SER A 403 -29.49 16.78 5.51
CA SER A 403 -30.17 17.85 6.29
C SER A 403 -30.75 18.93 5.37
#